data_a20ac314ec997f716c792e703a54b763
#
_entry.id   a20ac314ec997f716c792e703a54b763
#
_cell.length_a   1.000
_cell.length_b   1.000
_cell.length_c   1.000
_cell.angle_alpha   90.00
_cell.angle_beta   90.00
_cell.angle_gamma   90.00
#
_symmetry.space_group_name_H-M   'P 1'
#
loop_
_entity.id
_entity.type
_entity.pdbx_description
1 polymer ?
#
loop_
_entity_poly.entity_id
_entity_poly.type
_entity_poly.pdbx_seq_one_letter_code
_entity_poly.pdbx_strand_id
1 'polypeptide(L)'
;MAGKDVGDILGYGRGIPLVDSLESALSFDPQILLIGVGLFSNDLPVAWRSQIALALKRGIDVVSGLHFRIATDPEFSALAAVSGSRIWDTKEPPEVLATSAASLGDIDSFVVHTVGSDCRVGKKTSAIEITEAAKRKGFNAGFVATGQSGIYISGTGVAVDAVPADFIAGVTESMVLKSATDHDWIVVEGQGSISHPAYSGVTLGLLHGAMPQALVLCHEADLEHHKGWPNAPLRPLNELVALYEQLASYLRPAKVVGVSVHCGQLSREQAAEVVARVERDTGLPTTDVIHFGADKLVDALAAHRRRLLGERDGVACPAGPARADHILDDADLASPGPQ
;
A
#
# COMPACT_ATOMS: atom_id res chain seq x y z
N MET A 1 14.08 25.50 -2.00
CA MET A 1 14.04 24.86 -0.66
C MET A 1 15.42 24.43 -0.17
N ALA A 2 16.40 24.31 -1.06
CA ALA A 2 17.79 24.00 -0.66
C ALA A 2 18.29 24.96 0.44
N GLY A 3 19.11 24.46 1.36
CA GLY A 3 19.60 25.18 2.53
C GLY A 3 18.66 25.23 3.73
N LYS A 4 17.44 24.61 3.63
CA LYS A 4 16.53 24.46 4.76
C LYS A 4 16.68 23.08 5.39
N ASP A 5 16.16 22.91 6.61
CA ASP A 5 16.01 21.64 7.28
C ASP A 5 14.62 21.05 6.99
N VAL A 6 14.51 19.71 6.89
CA VAL A 6 13.24 19.03 6.68
C VAL A 6 12.26 19.35 7.81
N GLY A 7 12.75 19.44 9.05
CA GLY A 7 11.95 19.78 10.22
C GLY A 7 11.29 21.15 10.15
N ASP A 8 11.91 22.12 9.45
CA ASP A 8 11.34 23.45 9.25
C ASP A 8 10.17 23.48 8.25
N ILE A 9 10.07 22.44 7.41
CA ILE A 9 9.04 22.32 6.38
C ILE A 9 7.92 21.37 6.81
N LEU A 10 8.29 20.22 7.37
CA LEU A 10 7.32 19.16 7.70
C LEU A 10 6.93 19.12 9.17
N GLY A 11 7.65 19.86 10.05
CA GLY A 11 7.45 19.82 11.50
C GLY A 11 8.09 18.61 12.20
N TYR A 12 8.66 17.67 11.44
CA TYR A 12 9.42 16.49 11.91
C TYR A 12 10.62 16.23 11.01
N GLY A 13 11.56 15.39 11.42
CA GLY A 13 12.79 15.10 10.67
C GLY A 13 13.85 16.20 10.81
N ARG A 14 13.96 16.83 11.99
CA ARG A 14 15.01 17.81 12.28
C ARG A 14 16.39 17.20 12.15
N GLY A 15 17.33 17.98 11.59
CA GLY A 15 18.69 17.55 11.32
C GLY A 15 18.87 16.92 9.95
N ILE A 16 17.82 16.88 9.10
CA ILE A 16 17.90 16.40 7.72
C ILE A 16 18.00 17.60 6.77
N PRO A 17 19.15 17.86 6.17
CA PRO A 17 19.34 19.00 5.30
C PRO A 17 18.66 18.80 3.94
N LEU A 18 18.06 19.85 3.40
CA LEU A 18 17.58 19.91 2.03
C LEU A 18 18.68 20.50 1.15
N VAL A 19 19.15 19.72 0.20
CA VAL A 19 20.17 20.13 -0.78
C VAL A 19 19.58 20.19 -2.19
N ASP A 20 20.26 20.81 -3.12
CA ASP A 20 19.81 21.03 -4.50
C ASP A 20 20.31 20.00 -5.50
N SER A 21 21.30 19.20 -5.10
CA SER A 21 21.97 18.25 -5.99
C SER A 21 22.56 17.07 -5.20
N LEU A 22 22.87 15.98 -5.89
CA LEU A 22 23.61 14.87 -5.29
C LEU A 22 25.03 15.28 -4.95
N GLU A 23 25.67 16.15 -5.77
CA GLU A 23 26.98 16.71 -5.49
C GLU A 23 27.05 17.38 -4.11
N SER A 24 26.03 18.18 -3.80
CA SER A 24 25.91 18.81 -2.47
C SER A 24 25.66 17.79 -1.36
N ALA A 25 24.91 16.72 -1.67
CA ALA A 25 24.64 15.65 -0.71
C ALA A 25 25.86 14.80 -0.38
N LEU A 26 26.89 14.71 -1.24
CA LEU A 26 28.07 13.88 -1.01
C LEU A 26 28.82 14.24 0.26
N SER A 27 28.73 15.47 0.76
CA SER A 27 29.32 15.89 2.02
C SER A 27 28.73 15.20 3.25
N PHE A 28 27.57 14.53 3.13
CA PHE A 28 26.89 13.78 4.17
C PHE A 28 27.13 12.26 4.09
N ASP A 29 28.03 11.83 3.19
CA ASP A 29 28.38 10.42 2.96
C ASP A 29 27.15 9.51 2.72
N PRO A 30 26.29 9.83 1.72
CA PRO A 30 25.10 9.04 1.44
C PRO A 30 25.48 7.65 0.91
N GLN A 31 24.80 6.63 1.42
CA GLN A 31 24.99 5.24 0.98
C GLN A 31 23.93 4.82 -0.03
N ILE A 32 22.77 5.50 -0.04
CA ILE A 32 21.63 5.18 -0.90
C ILE A 32 21.05 6.44 -1.52
N LEU A 33 20.82 6.41 -2.82
CA LEU A 33 19.96 7.35 -3.55
C LEU A 33 18.58 6.75 -3.71
N LEU A 34 17.59 7.21 -2.93
CA LEU A 34 16.20 6.80 -3.06
C LEU A 34 15.42 7.77 -3.96
N ILE A 35 14.87 7.25 -5.06
CA ILE A 35 13.97 8.00 -5.95
C ILE A 35 12.54 7.84 -5.43
N GLY A 36 12.14 8.76 -4.55
CA GLY A 36 10.84 8.74 -3.87
C GLY A 36 9.69 9.43 -4.63
N VAL A 37 9.95 9.93 -5.84
CA VAL A 37 8.96 10.63 -6.66
C VAL A 37 8.36 9.66 -7.68
N GLY A 38 7.03 9.67 -7.83
CA GLY A 38 6.33 8.97 -8.90
C GLY A 38 6.20 9.85 -10.15
N LEU A 39 6.48 9.29 -11.32
CA LEU A 39 6.23 9.93 -12.62
C LEU A 39 4.99 9.31 -13.27
N PHE A 40 4.24 10.12 -14.03
CA PHE A 40 3.09 9.65 -14.82
C PHE A 40 3.50 9.07 -16.19
N SER A 41 4.78 9.15 -16.55
CA SER A 41 5.34 8.56 -17.76
C SER A 41 6.38 7.50 -17.43
N ASN A 42 6.71 6.68 -18.43
CA ASN A 42 7.79 5.70 -18.34
C ASN A 42 9.15 6.30 -18.73
N ASP A 43 9.23 7.61 -18.94
CA ASP A 43 10.46 8.29 -19.36
C ASP A 43 11.23 8.80 -18.15
N LEU A 44 12.56 8.61 -18.16
CA LEU A 44 13.44 9.18 -17.16
C LEU A 44 13.85 10.60 -17.57
N PRO A 45 13.60 11.64 -16.74
CA PRO A 45 14.04 12.99 -17.03
C PRO A 45 15.58 13.06 -17.23
N VAL A 46 16.02 13.79 -18.26
CA VAL A 46 17.45 13.90 -18.60
C VAL A 46 18.29 14.41 -17.43
N ALA A 47 17.75 15.37 -16.66
CA ALA A 47 18.44 15.91 -15.48
C ALA A 47 18.65 14.86 -14.36
N TRP A 48 17.79 13.86 -14.28
CA TRP A 48 17.93 12.79 -13.27
C TRP A 48 18.96 11.75 -13.70
N ARG A 49 19.12 11.56 -15.00
CA ARG A 49 20.07 10.60 -15.54
C ARG A 49 21.51 10.87 -15.07
N SER A 50 21.93 12.14 -15.09
CA SER A 50 23.25 12.55 -14.60
C SER A 50 23.44 12.32 -13.10
N GLN A 51 22.38 12.55 -12.30
CA GLN A 51 22.44 12.32 -10.84
C GLN A 51 22.52 10.83 -10.50
N ILE A 52 21.74 9.98 -11.19
CA ILE A 52 21.79 8.52 -11.02
C ILE A 52 23.19 7.99 -11.44
N ALA A 53 23.69 8.43 -12.59
CA ALA A 53 25.02 8.04 -13.05
C ALA A 53 26.13 8.46 -12.06
N LEU A 54 26.00 9.64 -11.45
CA LEU A 54 26.94 10.11 -10.42
C LEU A 54 26.87 9.22 -9.17
N ALA A 55 25.67 8.89 -8.70
CA ALA A 55 25.48 8.00 -7.54
C ALA A 55 26.19 6.66 -7.77
N LEU A 56 25.89 6.01 -8.89
CA LEU A 56 26.48 4.72 -9.25
C LEU A 56 28.01 4.81 -9.34
N LYS A 57 28.56 5.82 -10.03
CA LYS A 57 30.02 6.04 -10.10
C LYS A 57 30.70 6.24 -8.75
N ARG A 58 29.96 6.68 -7.74
CA ARG A 58 30.46 6.92 -6.37
C ARG A 58 30.25 5.74 -5.44
N GLY A 59 29.76 4.60 -5.92
CA GLY A 59 29.49 3.44 -5.09
C GLY A 59 28.22 3.56 -4.24
N ILE A 60 27.33 4.51 -4.59
CA ILE A 60 26.06 4.75 -3.88
C ILE A 60 25.00 3.86 -4.53
N ASP A 61 24.31 3.06 -3.70
CA ASP A 61 23.20 2.22 -4.14
C ASP A 61 22.02 3.09 -4.63
N VAL A 62 21.27 2.60 -5.62
CA VAL A 62 20.09 3.31 -6.17
C VAL A 62 18.83 2.49 -5.93
N VAL A 63 17.85 3.09 -5.27
CA VAL A 63 16.52 2.50 -5.05
C VAL A 63 15.48 3.32 -5.81
N SER A 64 14.69 2.65 -6.65
CA SER A 64 13.74 3.32 -7.54
C SER A 64 12.33 2.75 -7.44
N GLY A 65 11.33 3.63 -7.37
CA GLY A 65 9.91 3.32 -7.52
C GLY A 65 9.31 3.79 -8.84
N LEU A 66 10.15 4.05 -9.83
CA LEU A 66 9.72 4.47 -11.17
C LEU A 66 9.24 3.26 -11.99
N HIS A 67 8.38 3.52 -12.99
CA HIS A 67 8.09 2.53 -14.03
C HIS A 67 9.27 2.32 -14.98
N PHE A 68 10.14 3.34 -15.13
CA PHE A 68 11.43 3.18 -15.81
C PHE A 68 12.36 2.31 -14.95
N ARG A 69 12.74 1.16 -15.47
CA ARG A 69 13.63 0.22 -14.78
C ARG A 69 15.07 0.64 -14.97
N ILE A 70 15.70 1.14 -13.90
CA ILE A 70 17.09 1.64 -13.91
C ILE A 70 18.07 0.49 -14.16
N ALA A 71 17.83 -0.67 -13.58
CA ALA A 71 18.70 -1.85 -13.72
C ALA A 71 18.76 -2.38 -15.15
N THR A 72 17.76 -2.13 -15.99
CA THR A 72 17.75 -2.58 -17.40
C THR A 72 18.39 -1.59 -18.37
N ASP A 73 18.73 -0.38 -17.91
CA ASP A 73 19.41 0.62 -18.74
C ASP A 73 20.90 0.25 -18.86
N PRO A 74 21.43 0.12 -20.10
CA PRO A 74 22.81 -0.34 -20.33
C PRO A 74 23.89 0.55 -19.70
N GLU A 75 23.66 1.88 -19.62
CA GLU A 75 24.60 2.81 -18.99
C GLU A 75 24.65 2.58 -17.49
N PHE A 76 23.49 2.52 -16.84
CA PHE A 76 23.39 2.39 -15.38
C PHE A 76 23.85 1.00 -14.92
N SER A 77 23.47 -0.05 -15.63
CA SER A 77 23.90 -1.42 -15.36
C SER A 77 25.43 -1.55 -15.44
N ALA A 78 26.06 -0.96 -16.48
CA ALA A 78 27.52 -0.96 -16.60
C ALA A 78 28.20 -0.17 -15.47
N LEU A 79 27.66 0.99 -15.08
CA LEU A 79 28.20 1.79 -14.00
C LEU A 79 28.11 1.05 -12.66
N ALA A 80 26.98 0.42 -12.38
CA ALA A 80 26.77 -0.38 -11.16
C ALA A 80 27.76 -1.55 -11.10
N ALA A 81 27.94 -2.28 -12.20
CA ALA A 81 28.88 -3.40 -12.27
C ALA A 81 30.35 -2.98 -12.01
N VAL A 82 30.75 -1.80 -12.48
CA VAL A 82 32.12 -1.28 -12.26
C VAL A 82 32.34 -0.81 -10.83
N SER A 83 31.36 -0.14 -10.24
CA SER A 83 31.50 0.46 -8.90
C SER A 83 31.16 -0.50 -7.76
N GLY A 84 30.43 -1.61 -8.04
CA GLY A 84 29.87 -2.51 -7.04
C GLY A 84 28.58 -1.98 -6.39
N SER A 85 28.00 -0.88 -6.93
CA SER A 85 26.72 -0.37 -6.46
C SER A 85 25.57 -1.29 -6.85
N ARG A 86 24.52 -1.31 -6.03
CA ARG A 86 23.31 -2.07 -6.29
C ARG A 86 22.21 -1.15 -6.83
N ILE A 87 21.39 -1.69 -7.75
CA ILE A 87 20.17 -1.04 -8.23
C ILE A 87 19.00 -1.89 -7.80
N TRP A 88 18.05 -1.30 -7.07
CA TRP A 88 16.82 -1.94 -6.68
C TRP A 88 15.62 -1.21 -7.28
N ASP A 89 15.04 -1.79 -8.33
CA ASP A 89 13.79 -1.32 -8.95
C ASP A 89 12.61 -2.01 -8.26
N THR A 90 11.95 -1.32 -7.32
CA THR A 90 10.84 -1.90 -6.52
C THR A 90 9.57 -2.16 -7.33
N LYS A 91 9.51 -1.70 -8.57
CA LYS A 91 8.46 -2.03 -9.56
C LYS A 91 8.86 -3.17 -10.50
N GLU A 92 9.82 -3.98 -10.12
CA GLU A 92 10.08 -5.23 -10.80
C GLU A 92 9.02 -6.26 -10.39
N PRO A 93 8.21 -6.78 -11.35
CA PRO A 93 7.26 -7.84 -11.03
C PRO A 93 8.00 -9.14 -10.68
N PRO A 94 7.39 -10.04 -9.89
CA PRO A 94 7.93 -11.36 -9.65
C PRO A 94 8.19 -12.11 -10.95
N GLU A 95 9.24 -12.94 -10.99
CA GLU A 95 9.58 -13.75 -12.18
C GLU A 95 8.48 -14.76 -12.52
N VAL A 96 7.88 -15.35 -11.47
CA VAL A 96 6.76 -16.28 -11.63
C VAL A 96 5.46 -15.57 -11.34
N LEU A 97 4.59 -15.55 -12.34
CA LEU A 97 3.25 -14.96 -12.24
C LEU A 97 2.20 -16.07 -12.38
N ALA A 98 1.30 -16.16 -11.42
CA ALA A 98 0.15 -17.06 -11.46
C ALA A 98 -1.16 -16.29 -11.33
N THR A 99 -2.22 -16.82 -11.91
CA THR A 99 -3.59 -16.32 -11.66
C THR A 99 -4.06 -16.72 -10.27
N SER A 100 -4.99 -15.96 -9.70
CA SER A 100 -5.58 -16.30 -8.39
C SER A 100 -6.33 -17.64 -8.46
N ALA A 101 -6.13 -18.46 -7.44
CA ALA A 101 -6.86 -19.70 -7.20
C ALA A 101 -8.05 -19.52 -6.23
N ALA A 102 -8.27 -18.29 -5.73
CA ALA A 102 -9.27 -17.96 -4.72
C ALA A 102 -9.15 -18.82 -3.43
N SER A 103 -7.93 -19.16 -3.02
CA SER A 103 -7.63 -20.11 -1.92
C SER A 103 -7.69 -19.48 -0.52
N LEU A 104 -7.89 -18.14 -0.42
CA LEU A 104 -7.96 -17.45 0.88
C LEU A 104 -9.26 -17.69 1.67
N GLY A 105 -10.20 -18.45 1.11
CA GLY A 105 -11.44 -18.81 1.81
C GLY A 105 -11.21 -19.57 3.11
N ASP A 106 -10.17 -20.38 3.17
CA ASP A 106 -9.90 -21.33 4.23
C ASP A 106 -8.80 -20.92 5.22
N ILE A 107 -8.24 -19.70 5.08
CA ILE A 107 -7.23 -19.23 6.05
C ILE A 107 -7.91 -18.73 7.34
N ASP A 108 -7.27 -18.99 8.47
CA ASP A 108 -7.74 -18.54 9.78
C ASP A 108 -7.45 -17.06 10.05
N SER A 109 -6.53 -16.48 9.28
CA SER A 109 -6.15 -15.07 9.43
C SER A 109 -7.29 -14.13 9.02
N PHE A 110 -7.42 -13.04 9.76
CA PHE A 110 -8.36 -11.96 9.48
C PHE A 110 -7.75 -10.96 8.51
N VAL A 111 -8.23 -10.94 7.28
CA VAL A 111 -7.74 -10.06 6.23
C VAL A 111 -8.54 -8.76 6.20
N VAL A 112 -7.83 -7.65 6.38
CA VAL A 112 -8.31 -6.27 6.28
C VAL A 112 -7.70 -5.64 5.04
N HIS A 113 -8.49 -4.95 4.21
CA HIS A 113 -7.97 -4.23 3.06
C HIS A 113 -8.38 -2.76 3.11
N THR A 114 -7.40 -1.86 2.96
CA THR A 114 -7.71 -0.43 2.81
C THR A 114 -8.11 -0.14 1.38
N VAL A 115 -9.29 0.42 1.18
CA VAL A 115 -9.80 0.85 -0.13
C VAL A 115 -9.96 2.38 -0.15
N GLY A 116 -10.17 2.99 -1.29
CA GLY A 116 -10.19 4.45 -1.32
C GLY A 116 -11.25 5.04 -2.22
N SER A 117 -11.68 6.25 -1.88
CA SER A 117 -12.53 7.07 -2.76
C SER A 117 -11.76 7.57 -3.99
N ASP A 118 -10.42 7.70 -3.86
CA ASP A 118 -9.53 8.14 -4.94
C ASP A 118 -8.10 7.60 -4.73
N CYS A 119 -7.19 7.95 -5.63
CA CYS A 119 -5.75 7.81 -5.46
C CYS A 119 -5.22 8.82 -4.43
N ARG A 120 -4.14 8.48 -3.72
CA ARG A 120 -3.45 9.37 -2.76
C ARG A 120 -4.35 9.95 -1.66
N VAL A 121 -5.33 9.20 -1.19
CA VAL A 121 -6.23 9.55 -0.08
C VAL A 121 -5.85 8.87 1.25
N GLY A 122 -4.60 8.44 1.39
CA GLY A 122 -4.04 7.94 2.64
C GLY A 122 -4.13 6.42 2.86
N LYS A 123 -4.51 5.58 1.88
CA LYS A 123 -4.66 4.12 2.05
C LYS A 123 -3.45 3.43 2.67
N LYS A 124 -2.24 3.70 2.16
CA LYS A 124 -0.98 3.17 2.71
C LYS A 124 -0.78 3.58 4.17
N THR A 125 -0.91 4.88 4.45
CA THR A 125 -0.75 5.43 5.80
C THR A 125 -1.74 4.80 6.75
N SER A 126 -3.01 4.71 6.36
CA SER A 126 -4.05 4.05 7.15
C SER A 126 -3.74 2.57 7.40
N ALA A 127 -3.27 1.84 6.39
CA ALA A 127 -2.92 0.42 6.56
C ALA A 127 -1.77 0.23 7.56
N ILE A 128 -0.72 1.06 7.48
CA ILE A 128 0.40 1.04 8.42
C ILE A 128 -0.06 1.39 9.84
N GLU A 129 -0.79 2.50 10.00
CA GLU A 129 -1.27 2.95 11.32
C GLU A 129 -2.24 1.95 11.97
N ILE A 130 -3.12 1.31 11.18
CA ILE A 130 -3.98 0.23 11.65
C ILE A 130 -3.15 -0.97 12.11
N THR A 131 -2.13 -1.37 11.32
CA THR A 131 -1.24 -2.48 11.69
C THR A 131 -0.52 -2.21 13.00
N GLU A 132 0.08 -1.02 13.14
CA GLU A 132 0.82 -0.65 14.34
C GLU A 132 -0.11 -0.47 15.56
N ALA A 133 -1.31 0.07 15.37
CA ALA A 133 -2.30 0.16 16.45
C ALA A 133 -2.81 -1.23 16.86
N ALA A 134 -3.01 -2.15 15.91
CA ALA A 134 -3.36 -3.53 16.21
C ALA A 134 -2.27 -4.24 17.03
N LYS A 135 -0.99 -4.08 16.65
CA LYS A 135 0.15 -4.60 17.43
C LYS A 135 0.18 -4.03 18.86
N ARG A 136 -0.01 -2.71 19.02
CA ARG A 136 -0.06 -2.09 20.35
C ARG A 136 -1.20 -2.64 21.22
N LYS A 137 -2.31 -3.06 20.60
CA LYS A 137 -3.44 -3.72 21.28
C LYS A 137 -3.26 -5.22 21.49
N GLY A 138 -2.08 -5.79 21.15
CA GLY A 138 -1.73 -7.19 21.37
C GLY A 138 -2.17 -8.15 20.27
N PHE A 139 -2.63 -7.65 19.12
CA PHE A 139 -2.92 -8.51 17.96
C PHE A 139 -1.62 -8.85 17.20
N ASN A 140 -1.48 -10.08 16.74
CA ASN A 140 -0.40 -10.48 15.84
C ASN A 140 -0.76 -10.00 14.42
N ALA A 141 -0.35 -8.77 14.07
CA ALA A 141 -0.73 -8.11 12.83
C ALA A 141 0.46 -7.93 11.90
N GLY A 142 0.26 -8.26 10.61
CA GLY A 142 1.20 -8.06 9.51
C GLY A 142 0.68 -7.04 8.49
N PHE A 143 1.59 -6.26 7.91
CA PHE A 143 1.32 -5.32 6.82
C PHE A 143 1.76 -5.94 5.50
N VAL A 144 0.89 -5.94 4.49
CA VAL A 144 1.19 -6.36 3.12
C VAL A 144 1.30 -5.14 2.23
N ALA A 145 2.52 -4.83 1.81
CA ALA A 145 2.82 -3.69 0.93
C ALA A 145 2.52 -4.06 -0.53
N THR A 146 1.76 -3.21 -1.21
CA THR A 146 1.34 -3.39 -2.60
C THR A 146 1.81 -2.26 -3.53
N GLY A 147 2.54 -1.30 -2.99
CA GLY A 147 3.11 -0.17 -3.71
C GLY A 147 4.50 0.19 -3.20
N GLN A 148 5.30 0.85 -4.05
CA GLN A 148 6.71 1.15 -3.79
C GLN A 148 6.98 1.77 -2.42
N SER A 149 6.17 2.75 -1.98
CA SER A 149 6.42 3.40 -0.69
C SER A 149 6.12 2.48 0.50
N GLY A 150 5.15 1.57 0.38
CA GLY A 150 4.91 0.52 1.38
C GLY A 150 6.10 -0.43 1.45
N ILE A 151 6.64 -0.83 0.29
CA ILE A 151 7.82 -1.70 0.17
C ILE A 151 9.05 -1.05 0.82
N TYR A 152 9.27 0.27 0.61
CA TYR A 152 10.38 0.97 1.28
C TYR A 152 10.29 0.95 2.81
N ILE A 153 9.08 0.96 3.35
CA ILE A 153 8.85 0.96 4.80
C ILE A 153 8.94 -0.45 5.38
N SER A 154 8.36 -1.46 4.71
CA SER A 154 8.31 -2.84 5.19
C SER A 154 9.53 -3.68 4.82
N GLY A 155 10.28 -3.28 3.80
CA GLY A 155 11.38 -4.06 3.21
C GLY A 155 10.92 -5.19 2.30
N THR A 156 9.62 -5.47 2.20
CA THR A 156 9.04 -6.57 1.41
C THR A 156 7.72 -6.15 0.76
N GLY A 157 7.29 -6.87 -0.27
CA GLY A 157 6.04 -6.63 -0.97
C GLY A 157 6.20 -6.63 -2.48
N VAL A 158 5.11 -6.40 -3.20
CA VAL A 158 5.11 -6.29 -4.66
C VAL A 158 4.36 -5.04 -5.09
N ALA A 159 4.96 -4.22 -5.96
CA ALA A 159 4.28 -3.09 -6.57
C ALA A 159 3.31 -3.59 -7.63
N VAL A 160 2.05 -3.81 -7.25
CA VAL A 160 1.04 -4.47 -8.10
C VAL A 160 0.68 -3.68 -9.35
N ASP A 161 0.94 -2.37 -9.37
CA ASP A 161 0.77 -1.52 -10.56
C ASP A 161 1.83 -1.78 -11.66
N ALA A 162 2.83 -2.60 -11.38
CA ALA A 162 3.79 -3.10 -12.36
C ALA A 162 3.50 -4.55 -12.82
N VAL A 163 2.52 -5.21 -12.21
CA VAL A 163 2.11 -6.58 -12.55
C VAL A 163 1.08 -6.53 -13.69
N PRO A 164 1.20 -7.39 -14.73
CA PRO A 164 0.16 -7.52 -15.76
C PRO A 164 -1.20 -7.84 -15.13
N ALA A 165 -2.27 -7.25 -15.69
CA ALA A 165 -3.61 -7.23 -15.07
C ALA A 165 -4.13 -8.62 -14.67
N ASP A 166 -3.89 -9.64 -15.50
CA ASP A 166 -4.35 -11.02 -15.28
C ASP A 166 -3.75 -11.67 -14.02
N PHE A 167 -2.61 -11.16 -13.54
CA PHE A 167 -1.86 -11.74 -12.43
C PHE A 167 -1.94 -10.91 -11.14
N ILE A 168 -2.53 -9.72 -11.14
CA ILE A 168 -2.61 -8.85 -9.95
C ILE A 168 -3.28 -9.60 -8.79
N ALA A 169 -4.40 -10.28 -9.06
CA ALA A 169 -5.12 -11.03 -8.04
C ALA A 169 -4.27 -12.20 -7.49
N GLY A 170 -3.60 -12.96 -8.36
CA GLY A 170 -2.75 -14.08 -7.93
C GLY A 170 -1.53 -13.66 -7.12
N VAL A 171 -0.85 -12.60 -7.54
CA VAL A 171 0.26 -12.02 -6.78
C VAL A 171 -0.20 -11.52 -5.41
N THR A 172 -1.36 -10.86 -5.36
CA THR A 172 -1.94 -10.39 -4.09
C THR A 172 -2.29 -11.56 -3.17
N GLU A 173 -2.92 -12.60 -3.70
CA GLU A 173 -3.24 -13.83 -2.98
C GLU A 173 -1.99 -14.47 -2.39
N SER A 174 -0.91 -14.61 -3.18
CA SER A 174 0.37 -15.15 -2.74
C SER A 174 0.98 -14.36 -1.58
N MET A 175 0.95 -13.02 -1.65
CA MET A 175 1.42 -12.16 -0.57
C MET A 175 0.61 -12.34 0.72
N VAL A 176 -0.71 -12.46 0.61
CA VAL A 176 -1.59 -12.69 1.77
C VAL A 176 -1.35 -14.08 2.36
N LEU A 177 -1.24 -15.14 1.54
CA LEU A 177 -0.92 -16.48 1.99
C LEU A 177 0.41 -16.54 2.74
N LYS A 178 1.45 -15.89 2.19
CA LYS A 178 2.75 -15.79 2.87
C LYS A 178 2.64 -15.06 4.21
N SER A 179 1.89 -13.95 4.28
CA SER A 179 1.68 -13.24 5.55
C SER A 179 0.87 -14.07 6.56
N ALA A 180 -0.03 -14.95 6.09
CA ALA A 180 -0.87 -15.80 6.95
C ALA A 180 -0.09 -16.90 7.67
N THR A 181 1.15 -17.19 7.27
CA THR A 181 2.01 -18.14 8.02
C THR A 181 2.43 -17.59 9.37
N ASP A 182 2.54 -16.27 9.49
CA ASP A 182 3.11 -15.62 10.66
C ASP A 182 2.13 -14.70 11.40
N HIS A 183 0.99 -14.34 10.78
CA HIS A 183 0.09 -13.31 11.31
C HIS A 183 -1.37 -13.73 11.35
N ASP A 184 -2.05 -13.42 12.47
CA ASP A 184 -3.49 -13.63 12.65
C ASP A 184 -4.35 -12.51 12.05
N TRP A 185 -3.76 -11.31 11.91
CA TRP A 185 -4.33 -10.15 11.26
C TRP A 185 -3.43 -9.73 10.10
N ILE A 186 -4.01 -9.54 8.93
CA ILE A 186 -3.28 -9.14 7.74
C ILE A 186 -3.91 -7.86 7.20
N VAL A 187 -3.14 -6.77 7.19
CA VAL A 187 -3.62 -5.49 6.67
C VAL A 187 -2.98 -5.23 5.31
N VAL A 188 -3.78 -5.32 4.26
CA VAL A 188 -3.35 -5.15 2.87
C VAL A 188 -3.46 -3.69 2.46
N GLU A 189 -2.36 -3.12 1.98
CA GLU A 189 -2.32 -1.78 1.39
C GLU A 189 -3.19 -1.71 0.13
N GLY A 190 -4.06 -0.70 0.02
CA GLY A 190 -4.88 -0.46 -1.15
C GLY A 190 -4.22 0.43 -2.19
N GLN A 191 -4.53 0.18 -3.46
CA GLN A 191 -4.12 1.00 -4.60
C GLN A 191 -5.34 1.49 -5.37
N GLY A 192 -5.22 2.67 -6.00
CA GLY A 192 -6.28 3.23 -6.84
C GLY A 192 -7.60 3.53 -6.11
N SER A 193 -8.67 3.48 -6.87
CA SER A 193 -10.07 3.50 -6.41
C SER A 193 -10.94 2.79 -7.43
N ILE A 194 -11.99 2.11 -6.97
CA ILE A 194 -12.88 1.35 -7.85
C ILE A 194 -13.67 2.26 -8.81
N SER A 195 -13.89 3.51 -8.44
CA SER A 195 -14.57 4.51 -9.27
C SER A 195 -13.61 5.35 -10.13
N HIS A 196 -12.28 5.14 -9.99
CA HIS A 196 -11.30 5.96 -10.71
C HIS A 196 -11.19 5.56 -12.18
N PRO A 197 -11.27 6.50 -13.14
CA PRO A 197 -11.31 6.16 -14.58
C PRO A 197 -10.05 5.43 -15.08
N ALA A 198 -8.88 5.67 -14.47
CA ALA A 198 -7.61 5.07 -14.90
C ALA A 198 -7.16 3.88 -14.05
N TYR A 199 -7.58 3.77 -12.77
CA TYR A 199 -6.96 2.83 -11.82
C TYR A 199 -7.95 1.84 -11.18
N SER A 200 -9.20 1.79 -11.65
CA SER A 200 -10.21 0.84 -11.14
C SER A 200 -9.80 -0.62 -11.33
N GLY A 201 -9.13 -0.95 -12.44
CA GLY A 201 -8.68 -2.32 -12.73
C GLY A 201 -7.69 -2.87 -11.69
N VAL A 202 -6.68 -2.09 -11.32
CA VAL A 202 -5.73 -2.45 -10.24
C VAL A 202 -6.46 -2.62 -8.91
N THR A 203 -7.40 -1.72 -8.60
CA THR A 203 -8.18 -1.81 -7.36
C THR A 203 -9.00 -3.09 -7.29
N LEU A 204 -9.65 -3.48 -8.39
CA LEU A 204 -10.44 -4.71 -8.45
C LEU A 204 -9.58 -5.96 -8.33
N GLY A 205 -8.42 -6.00 -9.02
CA GLY A 205 -7.47 -7.10 -8.93
C GLY A 205 -6.96 -7.30 -7.49
N LEU A 206 -6.62 -6.20 -6.80
CA LEU A 206 -6.24 -6.24 -5.38
C LEU A 206 -7.38 -6.73 -4.49
N LEU A 207 -8.59 -6.20 -4.67
CA LEU A 207 -9.75 -6.56 -3.87
C LEU A 207 -10.07 -8.05 -3.97
N HIS A 208 -10.03 -8.58 -5.19
CA HIS A 208 -10.28 -10.00 -5.44
C HIS A 208 -9.12 -10.89 -4.98
N GLY A 209 -7.86 -10.46 -5.17
CA GLY A 209 -6.71 -11.22 -4.70
C GLY A 209 -6.56 -11.25 -3.18
N ALA A 210 -6.94 -10.18 -2.50
CA ALA A 210 -6.88 -10.11 -1.05
C ALA A 210 -8.03 -10.87 -0.35
N MET A 211 -9.18 -11.06 -1.02
CA MET A 211 -10.38 -11.68 -0.46
C MET A 211 -10.65 -11.27 1.01
N PRO A 212 -10.71 -9.96 1.31
CA PRO A 212 -10.78 -9.48 2.69
C PRO A 212 -12.12 -9.82 3.34
N GLN A 213 -12.13 -9.93 4.67
CA GLN A 213 -13.36 -9.98 5.46
C GLN A 213 -13.81 -8.58 5.92
N ALA A 214 -12.86 -7.64 6.00
CA ALA A 214 -13.12 -6.27 6.38
C ALA A 214 -12.42 -5.28 5.46
N LEU A 215 -13.10 -4.16 5.20
CA LEU A 215 -12.60 -3.04 4.43
C LEU A 215 -12.56 -1.78 5.29
N VAL A 216 -11.54 -0.94 5.07
CA VAL A 216 -11.48 0.42 5.61
C VAL A 216 -11.46 1.38 4.43
N LEU A 217 -12.48 2.22 4.31
CA LEU A 217 -12.58 3.21 3.24
C LEU A 217 -11.74 4.44 3.59
N CYS A 218 -10.75 4.74 2.76
CA CYS A 218 -9.93 5.94 2.89
C CYS A 218 -10.48 7.06 2.00
N HIS A 219 -10.58 8.25 2.54
CA HIS A 219 -11.08 9.44 1.86
C HIS A 219 -10.25 10.66 2.25
N GLU A 220 -10.15 11.65 1.37
CA GLU A 220 -9.57 12.95 1.69
C GLU A 220 -10.67 13.98 1.88
N ALA A 221 -10.56 14.79 2.92
CA ALA A 221 -11.53 15.83 3.24
C ALA A 221 -11.78 16.75 2.05
N ASP A 222 -13.05 17.12 1.84
CA ASP A 222 -13.50 18.09 0.86
C ASP A 222 -13.11 17.79 -0.62
N LEU A 223 -12.80 16.52 -0.93
CA LEU A 223 -12.49 16.09 -2.29
C LEU A 223 -13.79 15.83 -3.07
N GLU A 224 -14.04 16.61 -4.13
CA GLU A 224 -15.26 16.53 -4.96
C GLU A 224 -15.06 15.77 -6.26
N HIS A 225 -13.84 15.74 -6.79
CA HIS A 225 -13.49 15.11 -8.07
C HIS A 225 -12.25 14.25 -7.91
N HIS A 226 -12.08 13.27 -8.78
CA HIS A 226 -10.83 12.51 -8.83
C HIS A 226 -9.65 13.41 -9.16
N LYS A 227 -8.55 13.29 -8.39
CA LYS A 227 -7.36 14.12 -8.52
C LYS A 227 -6.74 14.00 -9.91
N GLY A 228 -6.69 15.11 -10.64
CA GLY A 228 -6.22 15.16 -12.02
C GLY A 228 -7.29 14.86 -13.08
N TRP A 229 -8.53 14.56 -12.67
CA TRP A 229 -9.67 14.28 -13.56
C TRP A 229 -10.88 15.17 -13.22
N PRO A 230 -10.88 16.44 -13.60
CA PRO A 230 -11.94 17.39 -13.23
C PRO A 230 -13.33 17.01 -13.78
N ASN A 231 -13.38 16.19 -14.82
CA ASN A 231 -14.63 15.68 -15.40
C ASN A 231 -15.11 14.37 -14.78
N ALA A 232 -14.45 13.86 -13.75
CA ALA A 232 -14.83 12.65 -13.05
C ALA A 232 -15.18 12.98 -11.59
N PRO A 233 -16.45 13.31 -11.29
CA PRO A 233 -16.87 13.59 -9.92
C PRO A 233 -16.77 12.35 -9.04
N LEU A 234 -16.46 12.55 -7.77
CA LEU A 234 -16.48 11.48 -6.78
C LEU A 234 -17.93 11.07 -6.50
N ARG A 235 -18.12 9.77 -6.30
CA ARG A 235 -19.39 9.25 -5.80
C ARG A 235 -19.53 9.55 -4.31
N PRO A 236 -20.77 9.72 -3.81
CA PRO A 236 -21.03 9.76 -2.37
C PRO A 236 -20.41 8.57 -1.66
N LEU A 237 -19.88 8.78 -0.44
CA LEU A 237 -19.17 7.72 0.27
C LEU A 237 -20.04 6.49 0.52
N ASN A 238 -21.35 6.66 0.78
CA ASN A 238 -22.28 5.55 0.95
C ASN A 238 -22.43 4.67 -0.31
N GLU A 239 -22.38 5.28 -1.49
CA GLU A 239 -22.40 4.53 -2.74
C GLU A 239 -21.09 3.74 -2.93
N LEU A 240 -19.95 4.35 -2.57
CA LEU A 240 -18.65 3.67 -2.61
C LEU A 240 -18.58 2.51 -1.60
N VAL A 241 -19.10 2.69 -0.40
CA VAL A 241 -19.24 1.62 0.60
C VAL A 241 -20.01 0.44 0.02
N ALA A 242 -21.22 0.70 -0.52
CA ALA A 242 -22.05 -0.35 -1.11
C ALA A 242 -21.36 -1.06 -2.30
N LEU A 243 -20.67 -0.29 -3.15
CA LEU A 243 -19.98 -0.82 -4.33
C LEU A 243 -18.79 -1.72 -3.92
N TYR A 244 -17.97 -1.29 -2.96
CA TYR A 244 -16.86 -2.11 -2.48
C TYR A 244 -17.34 -3.40 -1.81
N GLU A 245 -18.38 -3.32 -0.96
CA GLU A 245 -18.96 -4.51 -0.33
C GLU A 245 -19.53 -5.47 -1.37
N GLN A 246 -20.25 -4.96 -2.37
CA GLN A 246 -20.81 -5.77 -3.45
C GLN A 246 -19.70 -6.49 -4.22
N LEU A 247 -18.67 -5.78 -4.69
CA LEU A 247 -17.60 -6.36 -5.48
C LEU A 247 -16.74 -7.37 -4.69
N ALA A 248 -16.43 -7.09 -3.43
CA ALA A 248 -15.71 -8.05 -2.58
C ALA A 248 -16.52 -9.32 -2.35
N SER A 249 -17.82 -9.19 -2.15
CA SER A 249 -18.74 -10.30 -1.81
C SER A 249 -18.93 -11.33 -2.93
N TYR A 250 -18.48 -11.06 -4.15
CA TYR A 250 -18.48 -12.08 -5.22
C TYR A 250 -17.53 -13.25 -4.89
N LEU A 251 -16.45 -13.02 -4.15
CA LEU A 251 -15.50 -14.06 -3.76
C LEU A 251 -15.62 -14.41 -2.28
N ARG A 252 -15.74 -13.41 -1.41
CA ARG A 252 -15.86 -13.58 0.03
C ARG A 252 -16.70 -12.44 0.62
N PRO A 253 -17.71 -12.72 1.46
CA PRO A 253 -18.46 -11.65 2.13
C PRO A 253 -17.52 -10.71 2.89
N ALA A 254 -17.63 -9.42 2.60
CA ALA A 254 -16.83 -8.39 3.22
C ALA A 254 -17.70 -7.20 3.63
N LYS A 255 -17.27 -6.45 4.65
CA LYS A 255 -17.93 -5.23 5.11
C LYS A 255 -16.93 -4.09 5.23
N VAL A 256 -17.36 -2.89 4.84
CA VAL A 256 -16.65 -1.66 5.23
C VAL A 256 -16.98 -1.40 6.69
N VAL A 257 -15.98 -1.49 7.55
CA VAL A 257 -16.17 -1.40 9.01
C VAL A 257 -15.79 -0.04 9.58
N GLY A 258 -15.20 0.83 8.77
CA GLY A 258 -14.84 2.17 9.18
C GLY A 258 -14.28 3.01 8.05
N VAL A 259 -14.14 4.30 8.31
CA VAL A 259 -13.59 5.28 7.38
C VAL A 259 -12.33 5.92 7.97
N SER A 260 -11.26 5.96 7.21
CA SER A 260 -10.07 6.78 7.49
C SER A 260 -10.13 8.03 6.62
N VAL A 261 -10.38 9.18 7.23
CA VAL A 261 -10.40 10.45 6.50
C VAL A 261 -9.08 11.18 6.68
N HIS A 262 -8.46 11.58 5.56
CA HIS A 262 -7.23 12.37 5.57
C HIS A 262 -7.58 13.86 5.55
N CYS A 263 -7.28 14.58 6.64
CA CYS A 263 -7.60 15.99 6.81
C CYS A 263 -6.45 16.95 6.43
N GLY A 264 -5.32 16.42 5.99
CA GLY A 264 -4.20 17.21 5.46
C GLY A 264 -3.65 18.20 6.48
N GLN A 265 -3.70 19.50 6.13
CA GLN A 265 -3.19 20.61 6.93
C GLN A 265 -4.25 21.29 7.81
N LEU A 266 -5.44 20.70 7.95
CA LEU A 266 -6.46 21.23 8.84
C LEU A 266 -5.99 21.22 10.30
N SER A 267 -6.49 22.17 11.10
CA SER A 267 -6.24 22.12 12.55
C SER A 267 -6.90 20.88 13.16
N ARG A 268 -6.46 20.49 14.36
CA ARG A 268 -7.02 19.35 15.06
C ARG A 268 -8.54 19.48 15.30
N GLU A 269 -9.01 20.71 15.55
CA GLU A 269 -10.43 21.04 15.74
C GLU A 269 -11.20 20.89 14.41
N GLN A 270 -10.68 21.45 13.32
CA GLN A 270 -11.28 21.30 11.99
C GLN A 270 -11.31 19.85 11.54
N ALA A 271 -10.23 19.10 11.77
CA ALA A 271 -10.17 17.67 11.49
C ALA A 271 -11.24 16.88 12.29
N ALA A 272 -11.47 17.24 13.56
CA ALA A 272 -12.52 16.63 14.37
C ALA A 272 -13.93 16.89 13.82
N GLU A 273 -14.18 18.08 13.28
CA GLU A 273 -15.47 18.42 12.63
C GLU A 273 -15.69 17.60 11.36
N VAL A 274 -14.63 17.45 10.53
CA VAL A 274 -14.68 16.62 9.33
C VAL A 274 -14.93 15.15 9.67
N VAL A 275 -14.22 14.61 10.66
CA VAL A 275 -14.40 13.23 11.14
C VAL A 275 -15.84 13.01 11.59
N ALA A 276 -16.39 13.92 12.42
CA ALA A 276 -17.76 13.83 12.91
C ALA A 276 -18.81 13.94 11.79
N ARG A 277 -18.56 14.76 10.76
CA ARG A 277 -19.42 14.86 9.57
C ARG A 277 -19.44 13.55 8.80
N VAL A 278 -18.26 13.01 8.45
CA VAL A 278 -18.15 11.76 7.68
C VAL A 278 -18.74 10.58 8.45
N GLU A 279 -18.54 10.54 9.77
CA GLU A 279 -19.15 9.51 10.63
C GLU A 279 -20.68 9.56 10.63
N ARG A 280 -21.27 10.77 10.70
CA ARG A 280 -22.74 10.93 10.58
C ARG A 280 -23.25 10.53 9.21
N ASP A 281 -22.54 10.93 8.14
CA ASP A 281 -22.98 10.72 6.75
C ASP A 281 -22.89 9.24 6.34
N THR A 282 -21.92 8.51 6.87
CA THR A 282 -21.70 7.09 6.56
C THR A 282 -22.30 6.13 7.58
N GLY A 283 -22.53 6.59 8.81
CA GLY A 283 -22.90 5.72 9.93
C GLY A 283 -21.76 4.78 10.37
N LEU A 284 -20.54 5.00 9.91
CA LEU A 284 -19.38 4.13 10.16
C LEU A 284 -18.38 4.81 11.11
N PRO A 285 -17.74 4.05 12.02
CA PRO A 285 -16.63 4.56 12.83
C PRO A 285 -15.60 5.27 11.95
N THR A 286 -15.35 6.54 12.21
CA THR A 286 -14.48 7.39 11.40
C THR A 286 -13.36 8.01 12.24
N THR A 287 -12.16 8.09 11.70
CA THR A 287 -11.02 8.79 12.31
C THR A 287 -10.09 9.36 11.23
N ASP A 288 -9.27 10.34 11.60
CA ASP A 288 -8.04 10.67 10.89
C ASP A 288 -6.88 10.00 11.64
N VAL A 289 -6.20 9.06 10.99
CA VAL A 289 -5.15 8.25 11.64
C VAL A 289 -3.93 9.06 12.04
N ILE A 290 -3.72 10.23 11.42
CA ILE A 290 -2.60 11.13 11.75
C ILE A 290 -2.95 12.02 12.92
N HIS A 291 -4.17 12.62 12.92
CA HIS A 291 -4.59 13.54 13.99
C HIS A 291 -5.01 12.81 15.28
N PHE A 292 -5.65 11.64 15.16
CA PHE A 292 -6.31 10.96 16.27
C PHE A 292 -5.89 9.51 16.50
N GLY A 293 -5.05 8.96 15.58
CA GLY A 293 -4.63 7.56 15.63
C GLY A 293 -5.67 6.60 15.04
N ALA A 294 -5.27 5.32 14.94
CA ALA A 294 -6.07 4.27 14.33
C ALA A 294 -6.86 3.40 15.33
N ASP A 295 -6.78 3.68 16.63
CA ASP A 295 -7.36 2.83 17.68
C ASP A 295 -8.86 2.58 17.47
N LYS A 296 -9.63 3.60 17.09
CA LYS A 296 -11.07 3.50 16.81
C LYS A 296 -11.37 2.52 15.67
N LEU A 297 -10.55 2.51 14.61
CA LEU A 297 -10.69 1.56 13.51
C LEU A 297 -10.34 0.15 13.94
N VAL A 298 -9.28 -0.02 14.74
CA VAL A 298 -8.89 -1.34 15.27
C VAL A 298 -9.97 -1.91 16.17
N ASP A 299 -10.62 -1.10 17.01
CA ASP A 299 -11.74 -1.54 17.85
C ASP A 299 -12.95 -1.99 17.00
N ALA A 300 -13.27 -1.26 15.94
CA ALA A 300 -14.32 -1.63 14.99
C ALA A 300 -13.99 -2.93 14.24
N LEU A 301 -12.74 -3.09 13.78
CA LEU A 301 -12.23 -4.31 13.14
C LEU A 301 -12.29 -5.51 14.10
N ALA A 302 -11.87 -5.34 15.34
CA ALA A 302 -11.94 -6.39 16.37
C ALA A 302 -13.37 -6.81 16.68
N ALA A 303 -14.29 -5.84 16.77
CA ALA A 303 -15.71 -6.12 16.95
C ALA A 303 -16.29 -6.88 15.75
N HIS A 304 -15.90 -6.53 14.52
CA HIS A 304 -16.33 -7.24 13.32
C HIS A 304 -15.79 -8.67 13.29
N ARG A 305 -14.48 -8.87 13.56
CA ARG A 305 -13.88 -10.22 13.64
C ARG A 305 -14.60 -11.11 14.65
N ARG A 306 -14.94 -10.59 15.84
CA ARG A 306 -15.69 -11.37 16.85
C ARG A 306 -17.05 -11.82 16.33
N ARG A 307 -17.77 -10.99 15.58
CA ARG A 307 -19.05 -11.37 14.95
C ARG A 307 -18.87 -12.50 13.94
N LEU A 308 -17.85 -12.42 13.09
CA LEU A 308 -17.54 -13.47 12.11
C LEU A 308 -17.20 -14.82 12.78
N LEU A 309 -16.48 -14.80 13.90
CA LEU A 309 -16.15 -16.02 14.66
C LEU A 309 -17.41 -16.59 15.34
N GLY A 310 -18.27 -15.76 15.94
CA GLY A 310 -19.54 -16.20 16.53
C GLY A 310 -20.53 -16.77 15.50
N GLU A 311 -20.51 -16.27 14.28
CA GLU A 311 -21.31 -16.80 13.17
C GLU A 311 -20.76 -18.17 12.69
N ARG A 312 -19.45 -18.41 12.75
CA ARG A 312 -18.82 -19.71 12.40
C ARG A 312 -19.14 -20.80 13.41
N ASP A 313 -19.15 -20.49 14.71
CA ASP A 313 -19.49 -21.44 15.78
C ASP A 313 -20.96 -21.94 15.71
N GLY A 314 -21.82 -21.22 14.98
CA GLY A 314 -23.23 -21.58 14.75
C GLY A 314 -23.49 -22.45 13.50
N VAL A 315 -22.51 -22.63 12.62
CA VAL A 315 -22.62 -23.42 11.38
C VAL A 315 -21.56 -24.50 11.39
N ALA A 316 -21.97 -25.77 11.57
CA ALA A 316 -21.08 -26.93 11.40
C ALA A 316 -20.54 -26.91 9.97
N CYS A 317 -19.24 -26.66 9.81
CA CYS A 317 -18.57 -26.66 8.52
C CYS A 317 -18.47 -28.11 8.01
N PRO A 318 -18.93 -28.44 6.79
CA PRO A 318 -18.61 -29.70 6.19
C PRO A 318 -17.11 -29.79 5.93
N ALA A 319 -16.48 -30.90 6.33
CA ALA A 319 -15.06 -31.13 6.11
C ALA A 319 -14.72 -31.00 4.61
N GLY A 320 -13.96 -29.96 4.26
CA GLY A 320 -13.47 -29.74 2.90
C GLY A 320 -12.38 -30.76 2.51
N PRO A 321 -12.14 -30.96 1.20
CA PRO A 321 -11.13 -31.89 0.71
C PRO A 321 -9.70 -31.43 1.07
N ALA A 322 -8.82 -32.40 1.26
CA ALA A 322 -7.43 -32.24 1.65
C ALA A 322 -6.67 -31.23 0.79
N ARG A 323 -5.77 -30.46 1.44
CA ARG A 323 -4.87 -29.47 0.87
C ARG A 323 -4.21 -29.97 -0.42
N ALA A 324 -4.36 -29.22 -1.50
CA ALA A 324 -3.51 -29.36 -2.67
C ALA A 324 -2.18 -28.65 -2.37
N ASP A 325 -1.07 -29.40 -2.44
CA ASP A 325 0.31 -28.90 -2.30
C ASP A 325 0.70 -28.06 -3.54
N HIS A 326 0.19 -26.83 -3.62
CA HIS A 326 0.66 -25.83 -4.58
C HIS A 326 1.05 -24.56 -3.83
N ILE A 327 1.97 -24.69 -2.89
CA ILE A 327 2.71 -23.55 -2.33
C ILE A 327 3.85 -23.29 -3.31
N LEU A 328 3.93 -22.09 -3.86
CA LEU A 328 5.13 -21.62 -4.55
C LEU A 328 6.28 -21.67 -3.54
N ASP A 329 7.40 -22.30 -3.89
CA ASP A 329 8.58 -22.40 -3.03
C ASP A 329 9.06 -20.99 -2.64
N ASP A 330 9.60 -20.85 -1.43
CA ASP A 330 10.14 -19.59 -0.86
C ASP A 330 11.19 -18.89 -1.76
N ALA A 331 11.75 -19.60 -2.74
CA ALA A 331 12.69 -19.06 -3.75
C ALA A 331 12.02 -18.09 -4.74
N ASP A 332 10.71 -18.20 -4.97
CA ASP A 332 10.00 -17.47 -6.02
C ASP A 332 9.47 -16.10 -5.58
N LEU A 333 9.42 -15.84 -4.27
CA LEU A 333 8.94 -14.57 -3.70
C LEU A 333 10.06 -13.73 -3.06
N ALA A 334 11.26 -14.28 -2.95
CA ALA A 334 12.41 -13.51 -2.53
C ALA A 334 12.82 -12.58 -3.69
N SER A 335 12.66 -11.27 -3.52
CA SER A 335 13.45 -10.31 -4.31
C SER A 335 14.91 -10.78 -4.27
N PRO A 336 15.63 -10.81 -5.38
CA PRO A 336 17.03 -11.19 -5.34
C PRO A 336 17.72 -10.25 -4.36
N GLY A 337 18.10 -10.79 -3.21
CA GLY A 337 19.02 -10.14 -2.32
C GLY A 337 20.24 -9.80 -3.14
N PRO A 338 20.96 -8.72 -2.82
CA PRO A 338 22.02 -8.19 -3.66
C PRO A 338 23.07 -9.26 -3.95
N GLN A 339 23.25 -9.59 -5.22
CA GLN A 339 24.48 -10.14 -5.75
C GLN A 339 25.42 -9.01 -6.09
#